data_8065fefb4d79ecd045794689ad2db5ce
#
_entry.id   8065fefb4d79ecd045794689ad2db5ce
#
_cell.length_a   1.000
_cell.length_b   1.000
_cell.length_c   1.000
_cell.angle_alpha   90.00
_cell.angle_beta   90.00
_cell.angle_gamma   90.00
#
_symmetry.space_group_name_H-M   'P 1'
#
loop_
_entity.id
_entity.type
_entity.pdbx_description
1 polymer ?
#
loop_
_entity_poly.entity_id
_entity_poly.type
_entity_poly.pdbx_seq_one_letter_code
_entity_poly.pdbx_strand_id
1 'polypeptide(L)'
;MTKRKQPNSQMCFICGMQNPLGLKLFFYEQDDESVTATFAAPAEYQGYPGVLHGGIACALLDETIGRAALRAGREQWMMTAKLELRYLKVVPTGVTLTIVGRVEKSSRRGMTGRGEIRLPDGTLAVEASGLYVALPPGQRDSMQALLPMWQVVPD
;
A
#
# COMPACT_ATOMS: atom_id res chain seq x y z
N MET A 1 17.68 -10.19 9.82
CA MET A 1 16.95 -9.71 8.62
C MET A 1 16.57 -8.27 8.87
N THR A 2 17.24 -7.33 8.23
CA THR A 2 16.98 -5.89 8.39
C THR A 2 15.82 -5.50 7.46
N LYS A 3 14.64 -5.34 8.03
CA LYS A 3 13.50 -4.76 7.32
C LYS A 3 13.82 -3.30 7.03
N ARG A 4 13.88 -2.91 5.75
CA ARG A 4 14.07 -1.51 5.38
C ARG A 4 12.72 -0.81 5.39
N LYS A 5 12.57 0.18 6.28
CA LYS A 5 11.38 1.04 6.32
C LYS A 5 11.38 2.00 5.14
N GLN A 6 10.24 2.11 4.46
CA GLN A 6 10.02 3.11 3.41
C GLN A 6 9.57 4.46 4.00
N PRO A 7 9.78 5.56 3.28
CA PRO A 7 9.35 6.88 3.74
C PRO A 7 7.82 7.02 3.76
N ASN A 8 7.33 7.86 4.67
CA ASN A 8 5.94 8.29 4.75
C ASN A 8 5.79 9.70 4.16
N SER A 9 4.62 10.01 3.64
CA SER A 9 4.28 11.37 3.22
C SER A 9 3.61 12.16 4.35
N GLN A 10 3.33 13.43 4.11
CA GLN A 10 2.61 14.25 5.09
C GLN A 10 1.10 14.04 5.02
N MET A 11 0.51 14.10 3.83
CA MET A 11 -0.93 14.20 3.63
C MET A 11 -1.58 13.05 2.85
N CYS A 12 -0.83 12.02 2.43
CA CYS A 12 -1.41 10.83 1.82
C CYS A 12 -2.46 10.21 2.76
N PHE A 13 -3.59 9.80 2.22
CA PHE A 13 -4.64 9.17 3.00
C PHE A 13 -4.17 7.86 3.67
N ILE A 14 -3.28 7.12 3.04
CA ILE A 14 -2.82 5.83 3.57
C ILE A 14 -1.63 6.00 4.51
N CYS A 15 -0.60 6.74 4.10
CA CYS A 15 0.68 6.82 4.83
C CYS A 15 0.97 8.20 5.42
N GLY A 16 0.09 9.19 5.25
CA GLY A 16 0.33 10.57 5.65
C GLY A 16 0.28 10.79 7.15
N MET A 17 1.41 11.13 7.74
CA MET A 17 1.54 11.27 9.19
C MET A 17 0.78 12.48 9.75
N GLN A 18 0.57 13.52 8.93
CA GLN A 18 -0.14 14.75 9.33
C GLN A 18 -1.61 14.76 8.88
N ASN A 19 -2.05 13.79 8.07
CA ASN A 19 -3.45 13.70 7.66
C ASN A 19 -4.29 13.21 8.85
N PRO A 20 -5.21 14.01 9.39
CA PRO A 20 -6.03 13.60 10.54
C PRO A 20 -7.00 12.45 10.23
N LEU A 21 -7.35 12.26 8.95
CA LEU A 21 -8.23 11.19 8.47
C LEU A 21 -7.44 9.98 7.95
N GLY A 22 -6.11 10.07 7.90
CA GLY A 22 -5.24 9.07 7.30
C GLY A 22 -5.12 7.80 8.13
N LEU A 23 -4.83 6.69 7.45
CA LEU A 23 -4.65 5.37 8.07
C LEU A 23 -3.28 5.22 8.75
N LYS A 24 -2.30 6.07 8.41
CA LYS A 24 -0.95 6.17 9.00
C LYS A 24 -0.16 4.86 8.94
N LEU A 25 -0.26 4.15 7.81
CA LEU A 25 0.49 2.92 7.61
C LEU A 25 1.99 3.17 7.46
N PHE A 26 2.76 2.21 7.97
CA PHE A 26 4.19 2.07 7.71
C PHE A 26 4.45 0.89 6.79
N PHE A 27 5.40 1.05 5.89
CA PHE A 27 5.74 0.06 4.87
C PHE A 27 7.18 -0.41 5.04
N TYR A 28 7.38 -1.73 4.91
CA TYR A 28 8.68 -2.37 5.11
C TYR A 28 9.02 -3.28 3.94
N GLU A 29 10.19 -3.07 3.37
CA GLU A 29 10.75 -3.95 2.35
C GLU A 29 11.20 -5.27 2.99
N GLN A 30 10.89 -6.38 2.33
CA GLN A 30 11.27 -7.71 2.75
C GLN A 30 12.35 -8.29 1.83
N ASP A 31 13.09 -9.28 2.31
CA ASP A 31 14.18 -9.93 1.54
C ASP A 31 13.64 -10.66 0.29
N ASP A 32 12.38 -11.11 0.30
CA ASP A 32 11.68 -11.78 -0.80
C ASP A 32 11.09 -10.83 -1.84
N GLU A 33 11.60 -9.61 -1.89
CA GLU A 33 11.17 -8.53 -2.79
C GLU A 33 9.72 -8.03 -2.58
N SER A 34 9.03 -8.45 -1.55
CA SER A 34 7.74 -7.87 -1.19
C SER A 34 7.88 -6.59 -0.37
N VAL A 35 6.79 -5.85 -0.29
CA VAL A 35 6.57 -4.78 0.68
C VAL A 35 5.41 -5.18 1.57
N THR A 36 5.55 -4.99 2.87
CA THR A 36 4.53 -5.33 3.86
C THR A 36 4.14 -4.13 4.69
N ALA A 37 2.89 -4.13 5.14
CA ALA A 37 2.37 -3.26 6.17
C ALA A 37 1.50 -4.05 7.14
N THR A 38 1.28 -3.52 8.32
CA THR A 38 0.29 -4.04 9.28
C THR A 38 -0.74 -2.96 9.57
N PHE A 39 -1.99 -3.35 9.74
CA PHE A 39 -3.07 -2.44 10.04
C PHE A 39 -4.13 -3.10 10.91
N ALA A 40 -4.49 -2.44 12.03
CA ALA A 40 -5.62 -2.83 12.85
C ALA A 40 -6.70 -1.75 12.68
N ALA A 41 -7.72 -2.03 11.88
CA ALA A 41 -8.76 -1.06 11.57
C ALA A 41 -9.65 -0.79 12.80
N PRO A 42 -9.76 0.45 13.27
CA PRO A 42 -10.76 0.82 14.26
C PRO A 42 -12.19 0.75 13.68
N ALA A 43 -13.19 0.79 14.54
CA ALA A 43 -14.58 0.63 14.14
C ALA A 43 -15.08 1.69 13.15
N GLU A 44 -14.46 2.86 13.11
CA GLU A 44 -14.76 3.96 12.20
C GLU A 44 -14.55 3.62 10.72
N TYR A 45 -13.76 2.57 10.45
CA TYR A 45 -13.50 2.10 9.08
C TYR A 45 -14.34 0.89 8.68
N GLN A 46 -15.39 0.60 9.42
CA GLN A 46 -16.31 -0.49 9.09
C GLN A 46 -17.25 -0.14 7.93
N GLY A 47 -17.66 -1.17 7.20
CA GLY A 47 -18.81 -1.14 6.30
C GLY A 47 -20.04 -1.68 7.03
N TYR A 48 -20.15 -3.00 7.15
CA TYR A 48 -21.09 -3.62 8.10
C TYR A 48 -20.49 -3.65 9.52
N PRO A 49 -21.33 -3.74 10.57
CA PRO A 49 -20.85 -3.80 11.94
C PRO A 49 -19.77 -4.87 12.14
N GLY A 50 -18.59 -4.45 12.60
CA GLY A 50 -17.45 -5.32 12.85
C GLY A 50 -16.69 -5.79 11.61
N VAL A 51 -17.04 -5.32 10.40
CA VAL A 51 -16.42 -5.69 9.13
C VAL A 51 -15.75 -4.50 8.49
N LEU A 52 -14.48 -4.63 8.12
CA LEU A 52 -13.73 -3.60 7.41
C LEU A 52 -14.44 -3.22 6.10
N HIS A 53 -14.58 -1.92 5.84
CA HIS A 53 -15.15 -1.44 4.58
C HIS A 53 -14.31 -1.89 3.39
N GLY A 54 -14.95 -2.41 2.33
CA GLY A 54 -14.26 -2.91 1.14
C GLY A 54 -13.40 -1.86 0.44
N GLY A 55 -13.81 -0.59 0.46
CA GLY A 55 -13.02 0.53 -0.05
C GLY A 55 -11.73 0.77 0.75
N ILE A 56 -11.72 0.53 2.06
CA ILE A 56 -10.50 0.62 2.88
C ILE A 56 -9.56 -0.54 2.51
N ALA A 57 -10.08 -1.76 2.37
CA ALA A 57 -9.27 -2.89 1.91
C ALA A 57 -8.65 -2.62 0.53
N CYS A 58 -9.42 -2.02 -0.39
CA CYS A 58 -8.95 -1.57 -1.70
C CYS A 58 -7.80 -0.56 -1.57
N ALA A 59 -7.96 0.47 -0.74
CA ALA A 59 -6.95 1.51 -0.54
C ALA A 59 -5.65 0.96 0.10
N LEU A 60 -5.77 0.02 1.06
CA LEU A 60 -4.62 -0.67 1.66
C LEU A 60 -3.81 -1.44 0.60
N LEU A 61 -4.50 -2.16 -0.28
CA LEU A 61 -3.86 -2.96 -1.32
C LEU A 61 -3.28 -2.10 -2.44
N ASP A 62 -3.98 -1.05 -2.86
CA ASP A 62 -3.50 -0.11 -3.87
C ASP A 62 -2.16 0.51 -3.48
N GLU A 63 -2.10 1.09 -2.29
CA GLU A 63 -0.86 1.70 -1.78
C GLU A 63 0.24 0.66 -1.62
N THR A 64 -0.04 -0.52 -1.03
CA THR A 64 0.99 -1.52 -0.73
C THR A 64 1.59 -2.13 -2.00
N ILE A 65 0.77 -2.36 -3.05
CA ILE A 65 1.27 -2.80 -4.36
C ILE A 65 2.10 -1.70 -5.01
N GLY A 66 1.61 -0.44 -5.00
CA GLY A 66 2.34 0.70 -5.53
C GLY A 66 3.70 0.90 -4.85
N ARG A 67 3.76 0.65 -3.54
CA ARG A 67 4.99 0.71 -2.75
C ARG A 67 6.04 -0.32 -3.15
N ALA A 68 5.64 -1.45 -3.70
CA ALA A 68 6.58 -2.43 -4.23
C ALA A 68 7.39 -1.89 -5.42
N ALA A 69 6.87 -0.90 -6.17
CA ALA A 69 7.60 -0.21 -7.22
C ALA A 69 8.66 0.78 -6.70
N LEU A 70 8.51 1.23 -5.45
CA LEU A 70 9.39 2.20 -4.80
C LEU A 70 10.52 1.54 -4.00
N ARG A 71 10.68 0.23 -4.08
CA ARG A 71 11.82 -0.45 -3.46
C ARG A 71 13.16 0.11 -3.93
N ALA A 72 14.16 0.01 -3.07
CA ALA A 72 15.53 0.40 -3.40
C ALA A 72 15.97 -0.12 -4.78
N GLY A 73 16.48 0.80 -5.60
CA GLY A 73 16.95 0.50 -6.96
C GLY A 73 15.88 0.48 -8.05
N ARG A 74 14.61 0.66 -7.70
CA ARG A 74 13.53 0.82 -8.70
C ARG A 74 13.00 2.25 -8.79
N GLU A 75 12.69 2.87 -7.68
CA GLU A 75 12.26 4.27 -7.49
C GLU A 75 11.35 4.82 -8.62
N GLN A 76 10.40 4.01 -9.07
CA GLN A 76 9.46 4.40 -10.13
C GLN A 76 8.16 4.91 -9.52
N TRP A 77 7.84 6.17 -9.82
CA TRP A 77 6.54 6.74 -9.48
C TRP A 77 5.49 6.29 -10.49
N MET A 78 4.47 5.63 -9.99
CA MET A 78 3.42 5.03 -10.78
C MET A 78 2.06 5.55 -10.34
N MET A 79 1.13 5.61 -11.28
CA MET A 79 -0.29 5.84 -11.00
C MET A 79 -1.08 4.57 -11.26
N THR A 80 -2.06 4.31 -10.42
CA THR A 80 -2.97 3.18 -10.59
C THR A 80 -3.85 3.41 -11.82
N ALA A 81 -3.74 2.52 -12.81
CA ALA A 81 -4.58 2.53 -14.00
C ALA A 81 -5.76 1.54 -13.88
N LYS A 82 -5.53 0.40 -13.21
CA LYS A 82 -6.55 -0.60 -12.93
C LYS A 82 -6.19 -1.32 -11.64
N LEU A 83 -7.19 -1.56 -10.81
CA LEU A 83 -7.09 -2.43 -9.64
C LEU A 83 -8.30 -3.34 -9.61
N GLU A 84 -8.07 -4.64 -9.43
CA GLU A 84 -9.09 -5.66 -9.34
C GLU A 84 -8.90 -6.45 -8.05
N LEU A 85 -9.95 -6.56 -7.26
CA LEU A 85 -9.93 -7.25 -5.97
C LEU A 85 -10.87 -8.45 -5.97
N ARG A 86 -10.49 -9.46 -5.22
CA ARG A 86 -11.35 -10.58 -4.84
C ARG A 86 -11.42 -10.68 -3.32
N TYR A 87 -12.61 -10.53 -2.79
CA TYR A 87 -12.90 -10.68 -1.36
C TYR A 87 -13.25 -12.14 -1.09
N LEU A 88 -12.31 -12.87 -0.51
CA LEU A 88 -12.42 -14.32 -0.28
C LEU A 88 -13.03 -14.63 1.09
N LYS A 89 -12.78 -13.77 2.07
CA LYS A 89 -13.23 -13.88 3.45
C LYS A 89 -13.63 -12.51 3.99
N VAL A 90 -14.48 -12.52 4.99
CA VAL A 90 -14.80 -11.32 5.78
C VAL A 90 -13.52 -10.85 6.49
N VAL A 91 -13.27 -9.56 6.42
CA VAL A 91 -12.14 -8.92 7.12
C VAL A 91 -12.69 -8.23 8.35
N PRO A 92 -12.41 -8.71 9.58
CA PRO A 92 -12.92 -8.06 10.78
C PRO A 92 -12.16 -6.77 11.09
N THR A 93 -12.85 -5.83 11.76
CA THR A 93 -12.19 -4.68 12.41
C THR A 93 -11.56 -5.11 13.74
N GLY A 94 -10.63 -4.31 14.27
CA GLY A 94 -10.03 -4.54 15.58
C GLY A 94 -8.95 -5.65 15.63
N VAL A 95 -8.66 -6.32 14.51
CA VAL A 95 -7.60 -7.32 14.44
C VAL A 95 -6.44 -6.82 13.59
N THR A 96 -5.23 -7.27 13.90
CA THR A 96 -4.04 -6.90 13.13
C THR A 96 -4.00 -7.68 11.81
N LEU A 97 -4.19 -6.97 10.72
CA LEU A 97 -4.07 -7.49 9.36
C LEU A 97 -2.61 -7.37 8.89
N THR A 98 -2.18 -8.32 8.07
CA THR A 98 -0.92 -8.21 7.31
C THR A 98 -1.27 -7.93 5.86
N ILE A 99 -0.73 -6.83 5.31
CA ILE A 99 -0.90 -6.45 3.91
C ILE A 99 0.43 -6.68 3.20
N VAL A 100 0.40 -7.34 2.05
CA VAL A 100 1.59 -7.68 1.27
C VAL A 100 1.41 -7.19 -0.15
N GLY A 101 2.42 -6.54 -0.73
CA GLY A 101 2.45 -6.12 -2.12
C GLY A 101 3.72 -6.62 -2.83
N ARG A 102 3.58 -7.00 -4.11
CA ARG A 102 4.67 -7.48 -4.95
C ARG A 102 4.53 -6.97 -6.37
N VAL A 103 5.67 -6.68 -7.02
CA VAL A 103 5.71 -6.47 -8.47
C VAL A 103 5.79 -7.83 -9.16
N GLU A 104 4.96 -8.04 -10.18
CA GLU A 104 5.02 -9.23 -11.04
C GLU A 104 5.84 -8.99 -12.31
N LYS A 105 5.53 -7.88 -12.99
CA LYS A 105 6.24 -7.45 -14.20
C LYS A 105 6.45 -5.95 -14.15
N SER A 106 7.59 -5.49 -14.60
CA SER A 106 7.94 -4.06 -14.63
C SER A 106 8.61 -3.69 -15.94
N SER A 107 8.32 -2.47 -16.42
CA SER A 107 8.92 -1.83 -17.58
C SER A 107 9.03 -0.33 -17.35
N ARG A 108 9.62 0.41 -18.31
CA ARG A 108 9.63 1.88 -18.26
C ARG A 108 8.25 2.51 -18.30
N ARG A 109 7.25 1.82 -18.87
CA ARG A 109 5.87 2.34 -19.07
C ARG A 109 4.94 2.05 -17.91
N GLY A 110 5.26 1.08 -17.09
CA GLY A 110 4.42 0.68 -15.98
C GLY A 110 4.77 -0.70 -15.44
N MET A 111 3.95 -1.15 -14.52
CA MET A 111 4.09 -2.46 -13.88
C MET A 111 2.73 -3.13 -13.69
N THR A 112 2.77 -4.46 -13.57
CA THR A 112 1.70 -5.22 -12.91
C THR A 112 2.18 -5.69 -11.54
N GLY A 113 1.26 -5.74 -10.59
CA GLY A 113 1.57 -6.20 -9.25
C GLY A 113 0.40 -6.94 -8.63
N ARG A 114 0.70 -7.65 -7.56
CA ARG A 114 -0.27 -8.37 -6.73
C ARG A 114 -0.19 -7.94 -5.29
N GLY A 115 -1.33 -8.03 -4.61
CA GLY A 115 -1.41 -7.78 -3.18
C GLY A 115 -2.35 -8.73 -2.48
N GLU A 116 -2.11 -8.87 -1.18
CA GLU A 116 -2.86 -9.77 -0.31
C GLU A 116 -3.15 -9.07 1.03
N ILE A 117 -4.33 -9.31 1.58
CA ILE A 117 -4.64 -9.04 2.99
C ILE A 117 -4.81 -10.38 3.68
N ARG A 118 -4.03 -10.59 4.74
CA ARG A 118 -4.06 -11.80 5.57
C ARG A 118 -4.56 -11.48 6.97
N LEU A 119 -5.38 -12.38 7.50
CA LEU A 119 -5.85 -12.36 8.87
C LEU A 119 -4.72 -12.77 9.84
N PRO A 120 -4.90 -12.58 11.17
CA PRO A 120 -3.86 -12.93 12.15
C PRO A 120 -3.43 -14.40 12.13
N ASP A 121 -4.30 -15.31 11.72
CA ASP A 121 -4.01 -16.73 11.56
C ASP A 121 -3.32 -17.10 10.22
N GLY A 122 -3.01 -16.08 9.38
CA GLY A 122 -2.41 -16.26 8.07
C GLY A 122 -3.41 -16.52 6.93
N THR A 123 -4.70 -16.63 7.23
CA THR A 123 -5.75 -16.83 6.22
C THR A 123 -5.76 -15.69 5.19
N LEU A 124 -5.73 -16.01 3.90
CA LEU A 124 -5.89 -15.05 2.82
C LEU A 124 -7.35 -14.58 2.76
N ALA A 125 -7.58 -13.32 3.06
CA ALA A 125 -8.92 -12.73 3.10
C ALA A 125 -9.27 -11.92 1.85
N VAL A 126 -8.31 -11.16 1.32
CA VAL A 126 -8.48 -10.37 0.09
C VAL A 126 -7.23 -10.52 -0.76
N GLU A 127 -7.41 -10.68 -2.05
CA GLU A 127 -6.33 -10.62 -3.03
C GLU A 127 -6.61 -9.54 -4.07
N ALA A 128 -5.55 -8.96 -4.62
CA ALA A 128 -5.66 -7.94 -5.65
C ALA A 128 -4.63 -8.14 -6.76
N SER A 129 -5.00 -7.71 -7.97
CA SER A 129 -4.06 -7.49 -9.07
C SER A 129 -4.20 -6.07 -9.58
N GLY A 130 -3.08 -5.42 -9.86
CA GLY A 130 -3.05 -4.02 -10.29
C GLY A 130 -2.20 -3.81 -11.53
N LEU A 131 -2.65 -2.86 -12.37
CA LEU A 131 -1.88 -2.26 -13.45
C LEU A 131 -1.56 -0.82 -13.05
N TYR A 132 -0.30 -0.49 -13.04
CA TYR A 132 0.22 0.82 -12.71
C TYR A 132 1.00 1.37 -13.90
N VAL A 133 0.82 2.64 -14.20
CA VAL A 133 1.46 3.31 -15.32
C VAL A 133 2.43 4.39 -14.82
N ALA A 134 3.54 4.55 -15.51
CA ALA A 134 4.53 5.55 -15.16
C ALA A 134 3.95 6.96 -15.36
N LEU A 135 4.27 7.87 -14.44
CA LEU A 135 3.89 9.26 -14.58
C LEU A 135 4.55 9.90 -15.82
N PRO A 136 3.80 10.72 -16.56
CA PRO A 136 4.37 11.56 -17.61
C PRO A 136 5.49 12.46 -17.05
N PRO A 137 6.55 12.75 -17.81
CA PRO A 137 7.72 13.50 -17.33
C PRO A 137 7.36 14.83 -16.65
N GLY A 138 6.47 15.64 -17.20
CA GLY A 138 6.06 16.93 -16.63
C GLY A 138 5.32 16.82 -15.28
N GLN A 139 4.56 15.75 -15.07
CA GLN A 139 3.91 15.50 -13.79
C GLN A 139 4.90 14.93 -12.76
N ARG A 140 5.84 14.13 -13.22
CA ARG A 140 6.94 13.60 -12.39
C ARG A 140 7.76 14.75 -11.79
N ASP A 141 8.14 15.73 -12.58
CA ASP A 141 8.96 16.86 -12.15
C ASP A 141 8.22 17.71 -11.09
N SER A 142 6.92 17.94 -11.29
CA SER A 142 6.08 18.65 -10.31
C SER A 142 5.97 17.90 -8.98
N MET A 143 5.86 16.58 -9.01
CA MET A 143 5.82 15.76 -7.79
C MET A 143 7.19 15.66 -7.12
N GLN A 144 8.27 15.66 -7.89
CA GLN A 144 9.63 15.59 -7.38
C GLN A 144 9.99 16.80 -6.50
N ALA A 145 9.40 17.97 -6.76
CA ALA A 145 9.52 19.15 -5.93
C ALA A 145 8.89 18.96 -4.53
N LEU A 146 7.99 18.00 -4.35
CA LEU A 146 7.33 17.67 -3.09
C LEU A 146 8.01 16.51 -2.32
N LEU A 147 9.06 15.91 -2.88
CA LEU A 147 9.81 14.82 -2.25
C LEU A 147 10.46 15.15 -0.90
N PRO A 148 10.89 16.39 -0.59
CA PRO A 148 11.38 16.72 0.75
C PRO A 148 10.39 16.42 1.88
N MET A 149 9.09 16.32 1.55
CA MET A 149 8.02 15.95 2.48
C MET A 149 7.84 14.43 2.64
N TRP A 150 8.65 13.65 1.95
CA TRP A 150 8.63 12.19 1.93
C TRP A 150 9.81 11.67 2.73
N GLN A 151 9.58 11.31 3.98
CA GLN A 151 10.62 10.99 4.94
C GLN A 151 10.38 9.67 5.64
N VAL A 152 11.47 8.95 5.94
CA VAL A 152 11.42 7.80 6.85
C VAL A 152 11.23 8.35 8.26
N VAL A 153 10.07 8.06 8.85
CA VAL A 153 9.75 8.45 10.23
C VAL A 153 10.02 7.29 11.19
N PRO A 154 10.37 7.54 12.46
CA PRO A 154 10.51 6.48 13.47
C PRO A 154 9.22 5.65 13.63
N ASP A 155 9.35 4.40 14.12
CA ASP A 155 8.23 3.54 14.52
C ASP A 155 7.56 4.07 15.77
#